data_0c8f4d8b70fc31162447bb3ab837e913
#
_entry.id   0c8f4d8b70fc31162447bb3ab837e913
#
_cell.length_a   1.000
_cell.length_b   1.000
_cell.length_c   1.000
_cell.angle_alpha   90.00
_cell.angle_beta   90.00
_cell.angle_gamma   90.00
#
_symmetry.space_group_name_H-M   'P 1'
#
loop_
_entity.id
_entity.type
_entity.pdbx_description
1 polymer ?
#
loop_
_entity_poly.entity_id
_entity_poly.type
_entity_poly.pdbx_seq_one_letter_code
_entity_poly.pdbx_strand_id
1 'polypeptide(L)'
;MNLKLSNIILTVIFFLSLISCQKERQLQLETVKYKQLSFVEGWGDSIFLSKVRDLQFYENRLYISDQYLSQVMETNQYFILNRFIGRQGPGPRDFVSIESIALEDSFLYVFDMGHSAVLCFDQKGEYRGKYALLNDRIYMPYRFFVDD
;
A
#
# COMPACT_ATOMS: atom_id res chain seq x y z
N MET A 1 59.70 32.83 -22.50
CA MET A 1 58.37 33.27 -22.99
C MET A 1 57.29 32.18 -22.85
N ASN A 2 57.56 31.01 -22.34
CA ASN A 2 56.63 29.89 -22.26
C ASN A 2 55.83 29.75 -20.93
N LEU A 3 56.26 30.42 -19.85
CA LEU A 3 55.56 30.30 -18.54
C LEU A 3 54.21 31.04 -18.50
N LYS A 4 54.06 32.13 -19.23
CA LYS A 4 52.78 32.89 -19.25
C LYS A 4 51.69 32.18 -19.97
N LEU A 5 51.97 31.40 -21.02
CA LEU A 5 50.99 30.67 -21.80
C LEU A 5 50.47 29.46 -21.02
N SER A 6 51.32 28.77 -20.28
CA SER A 6 50.96 27.63 -19.42
C SER A 6 49.96 28.02 -18.31
N ASN A 7 50.17 29.18 -17.68
CA ASN A 7 49.29 29.64 -16.61
C ASN A 7 47.92 30.06 -17.14
N ILE A 8 47.86 30.64 -18.34
CA ILE A 8 46.57 30.99 -18.99
C ILE A 8 45.79 29.73 -19.33
N ILE A 9 46.46 28.70 -19.86
CA ILE A 9 45.80 27.43 -20.20
C ILE A 9 45.25 26.73 -18.94
N LEU A 10 46.03 26.73 -17.84
CA LEU A 10 45.59 26.14 -16.58
C LEU A 10 44.39 26.86 -15.99
N THR A 11 44.35 28.18 -16.08
CA THR A 11 43.22 28.99 -15.59
C THR A 11 41.95 28.75 -16.40
N VAL A 12 42.06 28.61 -17.73
CA VAL A 12 40.95 28.34 -18.61
C VAL A 12 40.37 26.94 -18.36
N ILE A 13 41.23 25.93 -18.13
CA ILE A 13 40.78 24.57 -17.80
C ILE A 13 40.10 24.56 -16.44
N PHE A 14 40.59 25.30 -15.45
CA PHE A 14 39.96 25.41 -14.14
C PHE A 14 38.57 26.08 -14.22
N PHE A 15 38.42 27.13 -15.03
CA PHE A 15 37.11 27.76 -15.25
C PHE A 15 36.15 26.86 -16.03
N LEU A 16 36.63 26.09 -17.00
CA LEU A 16 35.80 25.13 -17.75
C LEU A 16 35.30 23.97 -16.87
N SER A 17 36.10 23.55 -15.87
CA SER A 17 35.68 22.50 -14.92
C SER A 17 34.59 22.99 -13.95
N LEU A 18 34.52 24.28 -13.64
CA LEU A 18 33.49 24.86 -12.78
C LEU A 18 32.14 24.99 -13.51
N ILE A 19 32.14 25.09 -14.84
CA ILE A 19 30.89 25.18 -15.64
C ILE A 19 30.25 23.80 -15.87
N SER A 20 31.05 22.73 -15.73
CA SER A 20 30.56 21.36 -15.97
C SER A 20 29.75 20.74 -14.82
N CYS A 21 29.62 21.40 -13.67
CA CYS A 21 29.04 20.81 -12.46
C CYS A 21 27.69 21.38 -12.07
N GLN A 22 26.89 21.87 -13.02
CA GLN A 22 25.50 22.26 -12.72
C GLN A 22 24.53 21.78 -13.80
N LYS A 23 24.45 20.47 -14.00
CA LYS A 23 23.24 19.87 -14.52
C LYS A 23 22.37 19.47 -13.33
N GLU A 24 21.80 20.46 -12.67
CA GLU A 24 20.67 20.23 -11.80
C GLU A 24 19.61 19.51 -12.64
N ARG A 25 19.36 18.22 -12.30
CA ARG A 25 18.10 17.59 -12.73
C ARG A 25 17.00 18.35 -12.02
N GLN A 26 16.44 19.33 -12.68
CA GLN A 26 15.13 19.82 -12.30
C GLN A 26 14.19 18.62 -12.40
N LEU A 27 13.83 18.05 -11.26
CA LEU A 27 12.68 17.17 -11.14
C LEU A 27 11.48 18.02 -11.58
N GLN A 28 11.07 17.82 -12.84
CA GLN A 28 9.79 18.33 -13.29
C GLN A 28 8.75 17.54 -12.49
N LEU A 29 8.23 18.19 -11.46
CA LEU A 29 7.04 17.71 -10.77
C LEU A 29 5.90 17.84 -11.78
N GLU A 30 5.60 16.73 -12.47
CA GLU A 30 4.37 16.66 -13.24
C GLU A 30 3.21 16.82 -12.27
N THR A 31 2.43 17.88 -12.48
CA THR A 31 1.22 18.09 -11.70
C THR A 31 0.22 17.00 -12.09
N VAL A 32 0.08 15.99 -11.23
CA VAL A 32 -0.92 14.95 -11.44
C VAL A 32 -2.30 15.59 -11.29
N LYS A 33 -3.04 15.69 -12.37
CA LYS A 33 -4.44 16.09 -12.35
C LYS A 33 -5.27 14.88 -11.97
N TYR A 34 -5.92 14.92 -10.83
CA TYR A 34 -6.89 13.90 -10.42
C TYR A 34 -8.32 14.42 -10.61
N LYS A 35 -9.23 13.52 -10.87
CA LYS A 35 -10.66 13.77 -10.91
C LYS A 35 -11.32 12.83 -9.91
N GLN A 36 -12.06 13.38 -8.98
CA GLN A 36 -12.91 12.57 -8.12
C GLN A 36 -14.03 11.96 -8.96
N LEU A 37 -14.08 10.63 -9.04
CA LEU A 37 -15.07 9.91 -9.82
C LEU A 37 -16.30 9.56 -8.98
N SER A 38 -16.09 9.23 -7.71
CA SER A 38 -17.15 8.89 -6.76
C SER A 38 -16.69 9.13 -5.33
N PHE A 39 -17.61 9.01 -4.42
CA PHE A 39 -17.40 9.20 -3.00
C PHE A 39 -18.32 8.26 -2.23
N VAL A 40 -17.77 7.57 -1.23
CA VAL A 40 -18.53 6.69 -0.34
C VAL A 40 -18.00 6.83 1.08
N GLU A 41 -18.89 7.06 2.03
CA GLU A 41 -18.56 7.07 3.47
C GLU A 41 -19.01 5.79 4.16
N GLY A 42 -19.92 5.04 3.53
CA GLY A 42 -20.48 3.84 4.11
C GLY A 42 -21.62 3.26 3.27
N TRP A 43 -22.34 2.33 3.83
CA TRP A 43 -23.47 1.67 3.17
C TRP A 43 -24.70 1.64 4.08
N GLY A 44 -25.80 2.22 3.59
CA GLY A 44 -27.03 2.40 4.38
C GLY A 44 -26.80 3.32 5.59
N ASP A 45 -27.71 3.22 6.56
CA ASP A 45 -27.71 4.09 7.72
C ASP A 45 -26.86 3.60 8.91
N SER A 46 -26.23 2.44 8.76
CA SER A 46 -25.59 1.75 9.89
C SER A 46 -24.14 1.36 9.66
N ILE A 47 -23.62 1.44 8.43
CA ILE A 47 -22.29 0.98 8.09
C ILE A 47 -21.50 2.15 7.55
N PHE A 48 -20.62 2.68 8.37
CA PHE A 48 -19.74 3.79 8.03
C PHE A 48 -18.30 3.32 8.01
N LEU A 49 -17.53 3.74 6.98
CA LEU A 49 -16.10 3.58 6.97
C LEU A 49 -15.48 4.43 8.08
N SER A 50 -14.68 3.83 8.92
CA SER A 50 -14.13 4.49 10.10
C SER A 50 -12.62 4.67 10.01
N LYS A 51 -11.89 3.58 9.87
CA LYS A 51 -10.43 3.60 9.76
C LYS A 51 -9.97 2.64 8.69
N VAL A 52 -10.10 3.09 7.45
CA VAL A 52 -9.59 2.34 6.29
C VAL A 52 -8.07 2.21 6.39
N ARG A 53 -7.58 1.00 6.35
CA ARG A 53 -6.15 0.67 6.43
C ARG A 53 -5.57 0.34 5.07
N ASP A 54 -6.30 -0.40 4.28
CA ASP A 54 -5.82 -0.83 2.97
C ASP A 54 -6.96 -0.98 1.98
N LEU A 55 -6.63 -0.84 0.71
CA LEU A 55 -7.51 -0.91 -0.44
C LEU A 55 -6.83 -1.74 -1.52
N GLN A 56 -7.51 -2.80 -1.97
CA GLN A 56 -7.01 -3.65 -3.05
C GLN A 56 -8.08 -3.82 -4.12
N PHE A 57 -7.69 -3.64 -5.38
CA PHE A 57 -8.57 -3.86 -6.52
C PHE A 57 -8.16 -5.13 -7.23
N TYR A 58 -9.08 -6.08 -7.36
CA TYR A 58 -8.84 -7.37 -7.98
C TYR A 58 -10.09 -7.84 -8.71
N GLU A 59 -9.98 -8.22 -9.98
CA GLU A 59 -11.07 -8.76 -10.82
C GLU A 59 -12.38 -7.95 -10.76
N ASN A 60 -12.30 -6.62 -10.96
CA ASN A 60 -13.45 -5.69 -10.90
C ASN A 60 -14.14 -5.59 -9.52
N ARG A 61 -13.47 -6.04 -8.48
CA ARG A 61 -13.91 -5.93 -7.09
C ARG A 61 -12.93 -5.07 -6.31
N LEU A 62 -13.44 -4.31 -5.38
CA LEU A 62 -12.64 -3.52 -4.45
C LEU A 62 -12.78 -4.14 -3.07
N TYR A 63 -11.65 -4.45 -2.46
CA TYR A 63 -11.56 -4.94 -1.09
C TYR A 63 -11.07 -3.81 -0.20
N ILE A 64 -11.83 -3.51 0.83
CA ILE A 64 -11.58 -2.41 1.76
C ILE A 64 -11.43 -2.99 3.15
N SER A 65 -10.26 -2.84 3.76
CA SER A 65 -10.06 -3.21 5.15
C SER A 65 -10.32 -2.02 6.07
N ASP A 66 -11.15 -2.22 7.07
CA ASP A 66 -11.39 -1.23 8.12
C ASP A 66 -10.98 -1.78 9.48
N GLN A 67 -10.02 -1.11 10.11
CA GLN A 67 -9.44 -1.55 11.37
C GLN A 67 -10.43 -1.43 12.53
N TYR A 68 -11.24 -0.38 12.55
CA TYR A 68 -12.21 -0.18 13.63
C TYR A 68 -13.36 -1.18 13.57
N LEU A 69 -13.85 -1.43 12.36
CA LEU A 69 -14.89 -2.45 12.15
C LEU A 69 -14.31 -3.86 12.27
N SER A 70 -12.98 -4.00 12.18
CA SER A 70 -12.30 -5.30 12.11
C SER A 70 -12.93 -6.22 11.08
N GLN A 71 -13.15 -5.68 9.88
CA GLN A 71 -13.78 -6.36 8.76
C GLN A 71 -13.12 -5.98 7.45
N VAL A 72 -13.21 -6.89 6.48
CA VAL A 72 -12.94 -6.58 5.08
C VAL A 72 -14.26 -6.52 4.33
N MET A 73 -14.49 -5.42 3.63
CA MET A 73 -15.65 -5.22 2.78
C MET A 73 -15.28 -5.50 1.34
N GLU A 74 -16.02 -6.36 0.67
CA GLU A 74 -15.93 -6.56 -0.77
C GLU A 74 -17.03 -5.76 -1.45
N THR A 75 -16.66 -4.88 -2.37
CA THR A 75 -17.58 -4.11 -3.21
C THR A 75 -17.30 -4.36 -4.68
N ASN A 76 -18.21 -3.98 -5.55
CA ASN A 76 -17.91 -3.88 -6.97
C ASN A 76 -17.20 -2.54 -7.29
N GLN A 77 -16.85 -2.34 -8.56
CA GLN A 77 -16.20 -1.11 -9.04
C GLN A 77 -17.01 0.17 -8.85
N TYR A 78 -18.31 0.07 -8.54
CA TYR A 78 -19.22 1.19 -8.28
C TYR A 78 -19.46 1.41 -6.79
N PHE A 79 -18.67 0.77 -5.92
CA PHE A 79 -18.79 0.79 -4.46
C PHE A 79 -20.10 0.20 -3.93
N ILE A 80 -20.76 -0.65 -4.69
CA ILE A 80 -21.91 -1.39 -4.17
C ILE A 80 -21.37 -2.54 -3.31
N LEU A 81 -21.76 -2.58 -2.04
CA LEU A 81 -21.32 -3.60 -1.09
C LEU A 81 -21.89 -4.97 -1.51
N ASN A 82 -21.01 -5.93 -1.71
CA ASN A 82 -21.37 -7.31 -2.00
C ASN A 82 -21.48 -8.11 -0.68
N ARG A 83 -20.48 -7.98 0.18
CA ARG A 83 -20.43 -8.74 1.44
C ARG A 83 -19.35 -8.21 2.39
N PHE A 84 -19.41 -8.72 3.61
CA PHE A 84 -18.33 -8.66 4.60
C PHE A 84 -17.58 -9.98 4.63
N ILE A 85 -16.25 -9.89 4.85
CA ILE A 85 -15.36 -11.02 5.05
C ILE A 85 -14.76 -10.90 6.44
N GLY A 86 -14.91 -11.96 7.24
CA GLY A 86 -14.51 -11.97 8.64
C GLY A 86 -15.40 -11.11 9.53
N ARG A 87 -15.07 -11.02 10.79
CA ARG A 87 -15.76 -10.22 11.80
C ARG A 87 -14.83 -9.91 12.96
N GLN A 88 -15.17 -8.93 13.76
CA GLN A 88 -14.45 -8.64 14.99
C GLN A 88 -14.63 -9.75 16.02
N GLY A 89 -13.54 -10.18 16.65
CA GLY A 89 -13.59 -11.16 17.71
C GLY A 89 -12.23 -11.79 18.02
N PRO A 90 -12.12 -12.58 19.10
CA PRO A 90 -10.90 -13.28 19.48
C PRO A 90 -10.77 -14.66 18.85
N GLY A 91 -11.75 -15.12 18.08
CA GLY A 91 -11.76 -16.45 17.50
C GLY A 91 -10.72 -16.64 16.39
N PRO A 92 -10.42 -17.88 16.01
CA PRO A 92 -9.37 -18.18 15.03
C PRO A 92 -9.69 -17.67 13.59
N ARG A 93 -10.93 -17.31 13.34
CA ARG A 93 -11.43 -16.77 12.04
C ARG A 93 -11.84 -15.29 12.14
N ASP A 94 -11.76 -14.75 13.34
CA ASP A 94 -12.15 -13.38 13.63
C ASP A 94 -10.95 -12.46 13.48
N PHE A 95 -11.17 -11.16 13.33
CA PHE A 95 -10.11 -10.17 13.30
C PHE A 95 -10.07 -9.38 14.61
N VAL A 96 -8.86 -9.09 15.06
CA VAL A 96 -8.63 -8.22 16.22
C VAL A 96 -8.16 -6.84 15.80
N SER A 97 -7.21 -6.77 14.87
CA SER A 97 -6.66 -5.51 14.37
C SER A 97 -6.07 -5.70 12.98
N ILE A 98 -6.87 -5.43 11.95
CA ILE A 98 -6.43 -5.53 10.56
C ILE A 98 -5.45 -4.40 10.24
N GLU A 99 -4.31 -4.72 9.63
CA GLU A 99 -3.32 -3.75 9.19
C GLU A 99 -3.21 -3.65 7.68
N SER A 100 -3.23 -4.77 6.97
CA SER A 100 -3.14 -4.78 5.52
C SER A 100 -3.80 -6.01 4.91
N ILE A 101 -4.08 -5.95 3.63
CA ILE A 101 -4.63 -7.05 2.84
C ILE A 101 -3.80 -7.26 1.57
N ALA A 102 -3.78 -8.49 1.08
CA ALA A 102 -3.24 -8.83 -0.23
C ALA A 102 -4.18 -9.82 -0.93
N LEU A 103 -4.21 -9.77 -2.25
CA LEU A 103 -5.01 -10.69 -3.07
C LEU A 103 -4.10 -11.36 -4.08
N GLU A 104 -4.15 -12.68 -4.12
CA GLU A 104 -3.41 -13.51 -5.05
C GLU A 104 -4.12 -14.84 -5.27
N ASP A 105 -4.08 -15.34 -6.49
CA ASP A 105 -4.66 -16.66 -6.87
C ASP A 105 -6.06 -16.92 -6.33
N SER A 106 -6.91 -15.88 -6.34
CA SER A 106 -8.28 -15.99 -5.83
C SER A 106 -8.40 -16.13 -4.31
N PHE A 107 -7.34 -15.86 -3.57
CA PHE A 107 -7.33 -15.81 -2.12
C PHE A 107 -7.15 -14.38 -1.62
N LEU A 108 -7.82 -14.08 -0.53
CA LEU A 108 -7.63 -12.87 0.27
C LEU A 108 -6.78 -13.23 1.48
N TYR A 109 -5.65 -12.58 1.60
CA TYR A 109 -4.77 -12.65 2.74
C TYR A 109 -4.94 -11.39 3.58
N VAL A 110 -5.17 -11.55 4.87
CA VAL A 110 -5.38 -10.45 5.81
C VAL A 110 -4.35 -10.52 6.91
N PHE A 111 -3.49 -9.51 6.98
CA PHE A 111 -2.59 -9.38 8.11
C PHE A 111 -3.33 -8.79 9.30
N ASP A 112 -3.47 -9.59 10.33
CA ASP A 112 -4.06 -9.22 11.61
C ASP A 112 -2.97 -9.10 12.67
N MET A 113 -2.67 -7.86 13.04
CA MET A 113 -1.66 -7.55 14.05
C MET A 113 -2.06 -8.10 15.42
N GLY A 114 -3.34 -8.08 15.77
CA GLY A 114 -3.80 -8.58 17.06
C GLY A 114 -3.59 -10.07 17.24
N HIS A 115 -3.58 -10.83 16.16
CA HIS A 115 -3.23 -12.26 16.16
C HIS A 115 -1.76 -12.53 15.81
N SER A 116 -0.99 -11.51 15.43
CA SER A 116 0.36 -11.66 14.86
C SER A 116 0.40 -12.71 13.75
N ALA A 117 -0.53 -12.62 12.82
CA ALA A 117 -0.74 -13.64 11.80
C ALA A 117 -1.37 -13.11 10.52
N VAL A 118 -1.20 -13.86 9.45
CA VAL A 118 -1.93 -13.69 8.20
C VAL A 118 -3.05 -14.73 8.14
N LEU A 119 -4.28 -14.26 8.02
CA LEU A 119 -5.46 -15.10 7.82
C LEU A 119 -5.77 -15.18 6.33
N CYS A 120 -6.09 -16.38 5.84
CA CYS A 120 -6.41 -16.65 4.45
C CYS A 120 -7.88 -16.98 4.27
N PHE A 121 -8.51 -16.35 3.27
CA PHE A 121 -9.90 -16.57 2.88
C PHE A 121 -9.96 -16.82 1.37
N ASP A 122 -10.89 -17.67 0.93
CA ASP A 122 -11.13 -17.88 -0.49
C ASP A 122 -12.05 -16.81 -1.10
N GLN A 123 -12.31 -16.94 -2.41
CA GLN A 123 -13.22 -16.05 -3.14
C GLN A 123 -14.65 -16.04 -2.60
N LYS A 124 -15.08 -17.04 -1.84
CA LYS A 124 -16.40 -17.07 -1.19
C LYS A 124 -16.40 -16.37 0.16
N GLY A 125 -15.21 -15.93 0.64
CA GLY A 125 -15.02 -15.38 1.97
C GLY A 125 -14.94 -16.47 3.05
N GLU A 126 -14.74 -17.72 2.66
CA GLU A 126 -14.56 -18.83 3.58
C GLU A 126 -13.12 -18.87 4.10
N TYR A 127 -12.98 -18.98 5.41
CA TYR A 127 -11.67 -19.09 6.04
C TYR A 127 -10.95 -20.39 5.63
N ARG A 128 -9.71 -20.28 5.20
CA ARG A 128 -8.89 -21.39 4.69
C ARG A 128 -7.70 -21.71 5.57
N GLY A 129 -7.21 -20.75 6.33
CA GLY A 129 -6.05 -21.01 7.19
C GLY A 129 -5.51 -19.77 7.85
N LYS A 130 -4.51 -20.01 8.71
CA LYS A 130 -3.78 -18.98 9.43
C LYS A 130 -2.29 -19.29 9.40
N TYR A 131 -1.50 -18.31 8.99
CA TYR A 131 -0.05 -18.36 8.98
C TYR A 131 0.47 -17.50 10.13
N ALA A 132 0.97 -18.14 11.18
CA ALA A 132 1.55 -17.42 12.31
C ALA A 132 2.90 -16.81 11.91
N LEU A 133 3.12 -15.57 12.27
CA LEU A 133 4.42 -14.94 12.10
C LEU A 133 5.34 -15.38 13.24
N LEU A 134 6.32 -16.20 12.90
CA LEU A 134 7.20 -16.89 13.89
C LEU A 134 8.31 -16.00 14.46
N ASN A 135 8.36 -14.71 14.15
CA ASN A 135 9.49 -13.89 14.51
C ASN A 135 9.08 -12.67 15.33
N ASP A 136 9.47 -12.64 16.60
CA ASP A 136 9.25 -11.52 17.54
C ASP A 136 9.90 -10.18 17.11
N ARG A 137 10.59 -10.17 15.97
CA ARG A 137 11.29 -9.01 15.39
C ARG A 137 10.67 -8.50 14.09
N ILE A 138 9.47 -8.93 13.72
CA ILE A 138 8.80 -8.35 12.55
C ILE A 138 8.35 -6.96 12.94
N TYR A 139 9.13 -5.97 12.55
CA TYR A 139 8.67 -4.59 12.46
C TYR A 139 7.39 -4.63 11.62
N MET A 140 6.29 -4.13 12.17
CA MET A 140 4.94 -4.15 11.60
C MET A 140 5.00 -3.87 10.10
N PRO A 141 4.71 -4.83 9.22
CA PRO A 141 4.65 -4.56 7.79
C PRO A 141 3.41 -3.70 7.56
N TYR A 142 3.61 -2.48 7.14
CA TYR A 142 2.48 -1.65 6.66
C TYR A 142 1.86 -2.22 5.39
N ARG A 143 2.59 -3.08 4.70
CA ARG A 143 2.15 -3.86 3.53
C ARG A 143 2.90 -5.18 3.48
N PHE A 144 2.25 -6.20 2.95
CA PHE A 144 2.88 -7.46 2.58
C PHE A 144 2.46 -7.84 1.17
N PHE A 145 3.29 -8.65 0.53
CA PHE A 145 3.01 -9.24 -0.77
C PHE A 145 3.07 -10.76 -0.58
N VAL A 146 2.32 -11.48 -1.36
CA VAL A 146 2.41 -12.92 -1.46
C VAL A 146 3.22 -13.16 -2.72
N ASP A 147 4.31 -13.91 -2.64
CA ASP A 147 5.13 -14.35 -3.77
C ASP A 147 4.93 -15.86 -3.94
N ASP A 148 4.91 -16.32 -5.20
CA ASP A 148 4.85 -17.73 -5.60
C ASP A 148 6.09 -18.54 -5.16
#